data_4e22ba064cc903e024aa403de43267b5
#
_entry.id   4e22ba064cc903e024aa403de43267b5
#
_cell.length_a   1.000
_cell.length_b   1.000
_cell.length_c   1.000
_cell.angle_alpha   90.00
_cell.angle_beta   90.00
_cell.angle_gamma   90.00
#
_symmetry.space_group_name_H-M   'P 1'
#
loop_
_entity.id
_entity.type
_entity.pdbx_description
1 polymer ?
#
loop_
_entity_poly.entity_id
_entity_poly.type
_entity_poly.pdbx_seq_one_letter_code
_entity_poly.pdbx_strand_id
1 'polypeptide(L)'
;MPVRDDSAREQIVQAGGTPLRVAIRPGTGTGPPLLLCNGIGMRLEAWRPFVDALDPAIEVISFDAPGVGGSQLPTLPYRFTTLALLLRKMLHNLGHQQADVLGVSWGGGLAQQFALLNPRLCRRLILVATATGGWTMVPPNPLPPVKNLILRRWGDLWGGSAKTDPDGLTSALRQARISPLSIGFLYQNTAVLGFTTLPLLPLIRQRTLVLTGDDDPIIPVANGRILAAGIPHATLHIYHGGHVELATRPSLLTPLITSFLAAPPHDARRAEQVQTGRHPEDQGPPRRQRVGARRP
;
A
#
# COMPACT_ATOMS: atom_id res chain seq x y z
N MET A 1 -29.34 3.97 21.18
CA MET A 1 -28.32 3.09 20.58
C MET A 1 -27.00 3.40 21.23
N PRO A 2 -26.22 2.41 21.71
CA PRO A 2 -24.90 2.68 22.26
C PRO A 2 -24.04 3.28 21.15
N VAL A 3 -23.39 4.41 21.41
CA VAL A 3 -22.36 4.99 20.56
C VAL A 3 -21.26 3.94 20.45
N ARG A 4 -21.07 3.35 19.27
CA ARG A 4 -19.95 2.43 19.03
C ARG A 4 -18.66 3.24 19.16
N ASP A 5 -17.80 2.79 20.03
CA ASP A 5 -16.43 3.27 20.14
C ASP A 5 -15.66 2.76 18.90
N ASP A 6 -15.70 3.53 17.83
CA ASP A 6 -14.95 3.26 16.58
C ASP A 6 -13.46 3.65 16.71
N SER A 7 -13.01 3.97 17.94
CA SER A 7 -11.62 4.31 18.19
C SER A 7 -10.73 3.08 17.97
N ALA A 8 -9.61 3.28 17.29
CA ALA A 8 -8.62 2.22 17.09
C ALA A 8 -8.10 1.75 18.46
N ARG A 9 -8.15 0.44 18.70
CA ARG A 9 -7.62 -0.19 19.92
C ARG A 9 -6.15 -0.49 19.74
N GLU A 10 -5.33 0.07 20.64
CA GLU A 10 -3.90 -0.19 20.64
C GLU A 10 -3.55 -1.30 21.60
N GLN A 11 -2.64 -2.19 21.17
CA GLN A 11 -2.15 -3.29 21.99
C GLN A 11 -0.74 -3.71 21.60
N ILE A 12 -0.06 -4.42 22.49
CA ILE A 12 1.21 -5.09 22.17
C ILE A 12 0.89 -6.53 21.76
N VAL A 13 1.27 -6.90 20.55
CA VAL A 13 1.11 -8.25 20.01
C VAL A 13 2.48 -8.94 19.95
N GLN A 14 2.59 -10.12 20.54
CA GLN A 14 3.80 -10.93 20.45
C GLN A 14 3.89 -11.58 19.07
N ALA A 15 4.87 -11.22 18.27
CA ALA A 15 5.10 -11.78 16.96
C ALA A 15 6.41 -12.58 16.96
N GLY A 16 6.32 -13.89 17.30
CA GLY A 16 7.50 -14.75 17.34
C GLY A 16 8.58 -14.30 18.34
N GLY A 17 8.17 -13.82 19.51
CA GLY A 17 9.06 -13.32 20.55
C GLY A 17 9.39 -11.82 20.42
N THR A 18 8.95 -11.14 19.37
CA THR A 18 9.13 -9.69 19.20
C THR A 18 7.81 -8.99 19.51
N PRO A 19 7.76 -8.12 20.55
CA PRO A 19 6.57 -7.33 20.86
C PRO A 19 6.42 -6.19 19.87
N LEU A 20 5.28 -6.16 19.16
CA LEU A 20 4.90 -5.11 18.22
C LEU A 20 3.73 -4.29 18.78
N ARG A 21 3.82 -2.97 18.71
CA ARG A 21 2.67 -2.10 18.94
C ARG A 21 1.80 -2.12 17.71
N VAL A 22 0.55 -2.48 17.92
CA VAL A 22 -0.46 -2.65 16.87
C VAL A 22 -1.68 -1.81 17.22
N ALA A 23 -2.25 -1.13 16.24
CA ALA A 23 -3.54 -0.48 16.34
C ALA A 23 -4.54 -1.18 15.41
N ILE A 24 -5.71 -1.51 15.94
CA ILE A 24 -6.79 -2.18 15.21
C ILE A 24 -8.01 -1.26 15.23
N ARG A 25 -8.41 -0.77 14.05
CA ARG A 25 -9.74 -0.20 13.85
C ARG A 25 -10.67 -1.35 13.44
N PRO A 26 -11.66 -1.70 14.28
CA PRO A 26 -12.61 -2.76 13.93
C PRO A 26 -13.37 -2.42 12.65
N GLY A 27 -13.66 -3.44 11.83
CA GLY A 27 -14.55 -3.32 10.69
C GLY A 27 -15.95 -3.80 11.04
N THR A 28 -16.96 -3.25 10.36
CA THR A 28 -18.37 -3.73 10.48
C THR A 28 -18.68 -4.84 9.48
N GLY A 29 -17.82 -5.07 8.50
CA GLY A 29 -17.94 -6.11 7.49
C GLY A 29 -17.30 -7.44 7.91
N THR A 30 -17.44 -8.47 7.07
CA THR A 30 -16.91 -9.82 7.28
C THR A 30 -15.67 -10.11 6.43
N GLY A 31 -15.16 -9.12 5.70
CA GLY A 31 -13.98 -9.27 4.84
C GLY A 31 -12.68 -9.41 5.64
N PRO A 32 -11.59 -9.88 4.99
CA PRO A 32 -10.27 -9.88 5.59
C PRO A 32 -9.81 -8.45 5.95
N PRO A 33 -9.00 -8.28 7.01
CA PRO A 33 -8.49 -6.98 7.41
C PRO A 33 -7.54 -6.40 6.35
N LEU A 34 -7.40 -5.09 6.35
CA LEU A 34 -6.37 -4.36 5.64
C LEU A 34 -5.16 -4.15 6.55
N LEU A 35 -4.05 -4.84 6.26
CA LEU A 35 -2.77 -4.62 6.94
C LEU A 35 -2.03 -3.46 6.30
N LEU A 36 -1.65 -2.44 7.08
CA LEU A 36 -0.90 -1.27 6.64
C LEU A 36 0.59 -1.42 6.97
N CYS A 37 1.44 -1.41 5.94
CA CYS A 37 2.90 -1.38 6.06
C CYS A 37 3.40 0.05 5.83
N ASN A 38 3.93 0.66 6.89
CA ASN A 38 4.32 2.07 6.96
C ASN A 38 5.53 2.41 6.08
N GLY A 39 5.65 3.68 5.68
CA GLY A 39 6.90 4.23 5.15
C GLY A 39 8.02 4.23 6.20
N ILE A 40 9.26 4.45 5.75
CA ILE A 40 10.43 4.45 6.63
C ILE A 40 10.30 5.47 7.76
N GLY A 41 10.57 5.04 8.99
CA GLY A 41 10.52 5.89 10.20
C GLY A 41 9.12 6.31 10.65
N MET A 42 8.07 6.01 9.88
CA MET A 42 6.70 6.41 10.19
C MET A 42 6.10 5.54 11.29
N ARG A 43 5.42 6.20 12.23
CA ARG A 43 4.62 5.56 13.29
C ARG A 43 3.19 5.32 12.80
N LEU A 44 2.49 4.44 13.48
CA LEU A 44 1.10 4.09 13.16
C LEU A 44 0.14 5.28 13.18
N GLU A 45 0.42 6.33 13.97
CA GLU A 45 -0.40 7.55 14.03
C GLU A 45 -0.46 8.30 12.70
N ALA A 46 0.56 8.17 11.86
CA ALA A 46 0.59 8.80 10.53
C ALA A 46 -0.55 8.35 9.61
N TRP A 47 -1.14 7.20 9.89
CA TRP A 47 -2.24 6.64 9.10
C TRP A 47 -3.63 7.08 9.51
N ARG A 48 -3.76 7.79 10.65
CA ARG A 48 -5.08 8.18 11.16
C ARG A 48 -5.94 8.86 10.10
N PRO A 49 -5.48 9.87 9.33
CA PRO A 49 -6.32 10.51 8.32
C PRO A 49 -6.81 9.53 7.23
N PHE A 50 -5.96 8.59 6.83
CA PHE A 50 -6.31 7.57 5.85
C PHE A 50 -7.29 6.54 6.43
N VAL A 51 -7.03 6.06 7.64
CA VAL A 51 -7.89 5.08 8.33
C VAL A 51 -9.29 5.65 8.56
N ASP A 52 -9.38 6.93 8.96
CA ASP A 52 -10.66 7.62 9.19
C ASP A 52 -11.45 7.82 7.88
N ALA A 53 -10.75 7.97 6.76
CA ALA A 53 -11.38 8.13 5.44
C ALA A 53 -11.78 6.80 4.77
N LEU A 54 -11.31 5.65 5.27
CA LEU A 54 -11.67 4.34 4.73
C LEU A 54 -13.09 3.93 5.14
N ASP A 55 -13.74 3.13 4.27
CA ASP A 55 -15.02 2.50 4.55
C ASP A 55 -14.99 1.81 5.94
N PRO A 56 -15.94 2.13 6.84
CA PRO A 56 -16.04 1.52 8.17
C PRO A 56 -16.25 0.00 8.13
N ALA A 57 -16.67 -0.56 7.00
CA ALA A 57 -16.79 -2.01 6.85
C ALA A 57 -15.42 -2.72 6.86
N ILE A 58 -14.32 -2.02 6.55
CA ILE A 58 -12.98 -2.60 6.45
C ILE A 58 -12.32 -2.57 7.83
N GLU A 59 -11.96 -3.72 8.38
CA GLU A 59 -11.06 -3.79 9.52
C GLU A 59 -9.66 -3.36 9.10
N VAL A 60 -9.00 -2.50 9.90
CA VAL A 60 -7.67 -1.99 9.58
C VAL A 60 -6.69 -2.33 10.70
N ILE A 61 -5.58 -2.97 10.33
CA ILE A 61 -4.49 -3.30 11.24
C ILE A 61 -3.26 -2.50 10.82
N SER A 62 -2.79 -1.62 11.69
CA SER A 62 -1.55 -0.89 11.54
C SER A 62 -0.57 -1.27 12.66
N PHE A 63 0.73 -1.14 12.41
CA PHE A 63 1.74 -1.49 13.38
C PHE A 63 2.95 -0.57 13.28
N ASP A 64 3.67 -0.43 14.37
CA ASP A 64 5.00 0.17 14.38
C ASP A 64 6.04 -0.91 14.01
N ALA A 65 6.91 -0.63 13.06
CA ALA A 65 8.04 -1.53 12.77
C ALA A 65 8.97 -1.66 13.99
N PRO A 66 9.65 -2.80 14.18
CA PRO A 66 10.55 -2.97 15.32
C PRO A 66 11.56 -1.85 15.45
N GLY A 67 11.65 -1.24 16.63
CA GLY A 67 12.50 -0.08 16.92
C GLY A 67 11.94 1.27 16.47
N VAL A 68 10.68 1.31 15.99
CA VAL A 68 9.95 2.53 15.66
C VAL A 68 8.74 2.66 16.58
N GLY A 69 8.38 3.89 16.91
CA GLY A 69 7.20 4.16 17.73
C GLY A 69 7.23 3.45 19.07
N GLY A 70 6.20 2.65 19.33
CA GLY A 70 6.07 1.87 20.56
C GLY A 70 6.50 0.40 20.43
N SER A 71 7.01 -0.03 19.28
CA SER A 71 7.54 -1.37 19.10
C SER A 71 8.98 -1.49 19.63
N GLN A 72 9.25 -2.62 20.30
CA GLN A 72 10.58 -2.85 20.89
C GLN A 72 11.67 -2.87 19.83
N LEU A 73 12.82 -2.25 20.16
CA LEU A 73 14.02 -2.33 19.35
C LEU A 73 14.61 -3.75 19.42
N PRO A 74 14.79 -4.46 18.30
CA PRO A 74 15.41 -5.78 18.32
C PRO A 74 16.94 -5.66 18.52
N THR A 75 17.55 -6.71 19.01
CA THR A 75 19.01 -6.76 19.26
C THR A 75 19.84 -6.64 17.98
N LEU A 76 19.32 -7.17 16.88
CA LEU A 76 20.01 -7.17 15.57
C LEU A 76 19.16 -6.49 14.50
N PRO A 77 19.80 -5.88 13.48
CA PRO A 77 19.10 -5.40 12.31
C PRO A 77 18.29 -6.51 11.63
N TYR A 78 17.13 -6.16 11.12
CA TYR A 78 16.26 -7.08 10.40
C TYR A 78 16.30 -6.85 8.89
N ARG A 79 15.80 -7.82 8.14
CA ARG A 79 15.52 -7.75 6.72
C ARG A 79 14.03 -7.82 6.45
N PHE A 80 13.57 -7.42 5.26
CA PHE A 80 12.16 -7.57 4.89
C PHE A 80 11.64 -8.99 5.01
N THR A 81 12.49 -10.00 4.73
CA THR A 81 12.15 -11.42 4.94
C THR A 81 11.77 -11.70 6.39
N THR A 82 12.58 -11.24 7.35
CA THR A 82 12.31 -11.40 8.79
C THR A 82 11.01 -10.71 9.18
N LEU A 83 10.81 -9.46 8.72
CA LEU A 83 9.59 -8.70 9.01
C LEU A 83 8.34 -9.37 8.42
N ALA A 84 8.40 -9.85 7.17
CA ALA A 84 7.28 -10.55 6.54
C ALA A 84 6.86 -11.81 7.33
N LEU A 85 7.82 -12.52 7.92
CA LEU A 85 7.54 -13.67 8.79
C LEU A 85 6.98 -13.23 10.16
N LEU A 86 7.44 -12.11 10.71
CA LEU A 86 6.87 -11.53 11.94
C LEU A 86 5.42 -11.12 11.70
N LEU A 87 5.11 -10.43 10.60
CA LEU A 87 3.74 -10.02 10.26
C LEU A 87 2.81 -11.21 10.08
N ARG A 88 3.30 -12.32 9.49
CA ARG A 88 2.53 -13.57 9.43
C ARG A 88 2.15 -14.05 10.82
N LYS A 89 3.12 -14.11 11.74
CA LYS A 89 2.86 -14.53 13.13
C LYS A 89 1.91 -13.58 13.86
N MET A 90 2.09 -12.27 13.66
CA MET A 90 1.19 -11.25 14.21
C MET A 90 -0.25 -11.46 13.74
N LEU A 91 -0.50 -11.62 12.44
CA LEU A 91 -1.84 -11.84 11.89
C LEU A 91 -2.45 -13.13 12.41
N HIS A 92 -1.70 -14.23 12.49
CA HIS A 92 -2.19 -15.49 13.07
C HIS A 92 -2.54 -15.36 14.57
N ASN A 93 -1.74 -14.62 15.34
CA ASN A 93 -2.03 -14.37 16.75
C ASN A 93 -3.27 -13.48 16.96
N LEU A 94 -3.59 -12.65 15.97
CA LEU A 94 -4.84 -11.88 15.90
C LEU A 94 -6.03 -12.69 15.34
N GLY A 95 -5.83 -13.96 14.95
CA GLY A 95 -6.87 -14.86 14.45
C GLY A 95 -7.12 -14.79 12.94
N HIS A 96 -6.31 -14.03 12.19
CA HIS A 96 -6.53 -13.84 10.76
C HIS A 96 -5.81 -14.90 9.92
N GLN A 97 -6.55 -15.50 8.97
CA GLN A 97 -6.04 -16.47 8.00
C GLN A 97 -5.79 -15.84 6.62
N GLN A 98 -6.34 -14.65 6.39
CA GLN A 98 -6.11 -13.83 5.19
C GLN A 98 -6.09 -12.36 5.58
N ALA A 99 -5.35 -11.55 4.80
CA ALA A 99 -5.34 -10.10 4.89
C ALA A 99 -5.14 -9.51 3.48
N ASP A 100 -5.71 -8.34 3.25
CA ASP A 100 -5.29 -7.46 2.18
C ASP A 100 -4.11 -6.64 2.70
N VAL A 101 -3.11 -6.37 1.88
CA VAL A 101 -1.88 -5.72 2.34
C VAL A 101 -1.63 -4.45 1.55
N LEU A 102 -1.50 -3.33 2.24
CA LEU A 102 -1.14 -2.05 1.65
C LEU A 102 0.25 -1.64 2.17
N GLY A 103 1.14 -1.34 1.25
CA GLY A 103 2.48 -0.83 1.60
C GLY A 103 2.79 0.49 0.91
N VAL A 104 3.28 1.46 1.70
CA VAL A 104 3.71 2.77 1.18
C VAL A 104 5.22 2.87 1.23
N SER A 105 5.84 3.31 0.13
CA SER A 105 7.27 3.58 0.08
C SER A 105 8.10 2.36 0.55
N TRP A 106 8.89 2.48 1.61
CA TRP A 106 9.60 1.38 2.27
C TRP A 106 8.68 0.21 2.63
N GLY A 107 7.49 0.51 3.14
CA GLY A 107 6.47 -0.49 3.44
C GLY A 107 5.96 -1.23 2.21
N GLY A 108 6.06 -0.63 1.02
CA GLY A 108 5.77 -1.30 -0.25
C GLY A 108 6.75 -2.42 -0.56
N GLY A 109 8.04 -2.27 -0.23
CA GLY A 109 9.03 -3.34 -0.29
C GLY A 109 8.69 -4.49 0.68
N LEU A 110 8.29 -4.15 1.91
CA LEU A 110 7.83 -5.12 2.89
C LEU A 110 6.56 -5.86 2.42
N ALA A 111 5.59 -5.14 1.87
CA ALA A 111 4.35 -5.71 1.35
C ALA A 111 4.59 -6.68 0.17
N GLN A 112 5.50 -6.34 -0.75
CA GLN A 112 5.93 -7.24 -1.82
C GLN A 112 6.58 -8.51 -1.25
N GLN A 113 7.50 -8.36 -0.29
CA GLN A 113 8.15 -9.50 0.37
C GLN A 113 7.14 -10.36 1.14
N PHE A 114 6.14 -9.72 1.78
CA PHE A 114 5.06 -10.43 2.47
C PHE A 114 4.22 -11.26 1.49
N ALA A 115 3.82 -10.68 0.36
CA ALA A 115 3.04 -11.35 -0.67
C ALA A 115 3.77 -12.57 -1.26
N LEU A 116 5.08 -12.45 -1.48
CA LEU A 116 5.93 -13.53 -1.99
C LEU A 116 6.07 -14.69 -0.99
N LEU A 117 6.27 -14.39 0.29
CA LEU A 117 6.50 -15.41 1.33
C LEU A 117 5.20 -16.00 1.89
N ASN A 118 4.10 -15.29 1.79
CA ASN A 118 2.82 -15.67 2.37
C ASN A 118 1.68 -15.61 1.34
N PRO A 119 1.78 -16.31 0.20
CA PRO A 119 0.86 -16.14 -0.92
C PRO A 119 -0.59 -16.53 -0.62
N ARG A 120 -0.83 -17.39 0.37
CA ARG A 120 -2.18 -17.79 0.80
C ARG A 120 -2.77 -16.82 1.82
N LEU A 121 -1.93 -16.16 2.62
CA LEU A 121 -2.34 -15.19 3.63
C LEU A 121 -2.59 -13.80 3.01
N CYS A 122 -1.78 -13.40 2.02
CA CYS A 122 -1.98 -12.16 1.26
C CYS A 122 -3.03 -12.35 0.17
N ARG A 123 -4.24 -11.82 0.37
CA ARG A 123 -5.35 -11.92 -0.59
C ARG A 123 -5.18 -10.93 -1.76
N ARG A 124 -4.93 -9.67 -1.43
CA ARG A 124 -4.70 -8.57 -2.37
C ARG A 124 -3.51 -7.73 -1.93
N LEU A 125 -2.88 -7.08 -2.89
CA LEU A 125 -1.72 -6.23 -2.66
C LEU A 125 -1.98 -4.82 -3.18
N ILE A 126 -1.67 -3.81 -2.38
CA ILE A 126 -1.75 -2.40 -2.76
C ILE A 126 -0.38 -1.78 -2.51
N LEU A 127 0.22 -1.24 -3.56
CA LEU A 127 1.56 -0.66 -3.57
C LEU A 127 1.45 0.82 -3.87
N VAL A 128 1.83 1.67 -2.92
CA VAL A 128 1.70 3.12 -3.03
C VAL A 128 3.08 3.77 -2.97
N ALA A 129 3.41 4.59 -3.96
CA ALA A 129 4.64 5.38 -4.01
C ALA A 129 5.89 4.55 -3.64
N THR A 130 6.07 3.38 -4.27
CA THR A 130 7.11 2.41 -3.95
C THR A 130 7.83 1.88 -5.20
N ALA A 131 8.90 1.11 -4.98
CA ALA A 131 9.76 0.54 -6.02
C ALA A 131 10.05 -0.94 -5.75
N THR A 132 10.79 -1.57 -6.65
CA THR A 132 11.20 -2.98 -6.57
C THR A 132 12.31 -3.24 -5.56
N GLY A 133 12.94 -2.21 -5.02
CA GLY A 133 14.02 -2.30 -4.04
C GLY A 133 15.13 -1.28 -4.27
N GLY A 134 16.04 -1.12 -3.31
CA GLY A 134 17.05 -0.07 -3.33
C GLY A 134 17.99 -0.11 -4.54
N TRP A 135 18.38 -1.31 -4.99
CA TRP A 135 19.32 -1.49 -6.11
C TRP A 135 18.67 -1.39 -7.49
N THR A 136 17.39 -1.64 -7.59
CA THR A 136 16.65 -1.70 -8.86
C THR A 136 15.65 -0.58 -9.01
N MET A 137 15.61 0.31 -8.03
CA MET A 137 14.79 1.53 -8.08
C MET A 137 15.35 2.48 -9.15
N VAL A 138 14.48 2.98 -10.01
CA VAL A 138 14.80 4.14 -10.85
C VAL A 138 14.93 5.35 -9.92
N PRO A 139 16.13 5.96 -9.81
CA PRO A 139 16.33 7.08 -8.91
C PRO A 139 15.61 8.34 -9.41
N PRO A 140 15.30 9.31 -8.54
CA PRO A 140 14.82 10.61 -8.96
C PRO A 140 15.87 11.34 -9.82
N ASN A 141 15.40 12.16 -10.78
CA ASN A 141 16.26 12.98 -11.62
C ASN A 141 15.75 14.45 -11.61
N PRO A 142 16.53 15.44 -11.13
CA PRO A 142 17.88 15.24 -10.55
C PRO A 142 17.83 14.55 -9.19
N LEU A 143 18.90 13.82 -8.85
CA LEU A 143 19.07 13.28 -7.51
C LEU A 143 19.07 14.43 -6.49
N PRO A 144 18.28 14.35 -5.40
CA PRO A 144 18.33 15.36 -4.36
C PRO A 144 19.76 15.46 -3.83
N PRO A 145 20.31 16.69 -3.66
CA PRO A 145 21.64 16.84 -3.09
C PRO A 145 21.71 16.16 -1.73
N VAL A 146 22.77 15.40 -1.48
CA VAL A 146 23.00 14.68 -0.20
C VAL A 146 22.90 15.63 1.00
N LYS A 147 23.29 16.90 0.84
CA LYS A 147 23.12 17.96 1.84
C LYS A 147 21.66 18.19 2.24
N ASN A 148 20.70 18.06 1.33
CA ASN A 148 19.27 18.24 1.64
C ASN A 148 18.74 17.05 2.45
N LEU A 149 19.27 15.86 2.20
CA LEU A 149 18.98 14.64 2.97
C LEU A 149 19.55 14.76 4.40
N ILE A 150 20.79 15.31 4.54
CA ILE A 150 21.48 15.47 5.82
C ILE A 150 20.96 16.67 6.60
N LEU A 151 20.68 17.81 5.93
CA LEU A 151 20.30 19.06 6.55
C LEU A 151 18.79 19.19 6.83
N ARG A 152 18.02 18.10 6.72
CA ARG A 152 16.58 18.07 7.05
C ARG A 152 15.71 19.09 6.30
N ARG A 153 16.05 19.44 5.08
CA ARG A 153 15.13 20.19 4.19
C ARG A 153 14.08 19.25 3.61
N TRP A 154 13.35 18.60 4.52
CA TRP A 154 12.33 17.62 4.20
C TRP A 154 11.22 18.17 3.31
N GLY A 155 10.94 19.48 3.41
CA GLY A 155 9.96 20.14 2.54
C GLY A 155 10.28 19.98 1.06
N ASP A 156 11.57 20.06 0.68
CA ASP A 156 11.99 19.91 -0.72
C ASP A 156 11.87 18.46 -1.22
N LEU A 157 11.92 17.47 -0.29
CA LEU A 157 11.75 16.04 -0.61
C LEU A 157 10.28 15.65 -0.83
N TRP A 158 9.33 16.46 -0.32
CA TRP A 158 7.91 16.17 -0.42
C TRP A 158 7.22 16.93 -1.57
N GLY A 159 7.99 17.59 -2.42
CA GLY A 159 7.70 18.39 -3.61
C GLY A 159 6.23 18.53 -4.00
N GLY A 160 5.65 17.51 -4.64
CA GLY A 160 4.26 17.51 -5.07
C GLY A 160 3.27 17.69 -3.93
N SER A 161 3.40 16.93 -2.83
CA SER A 161 2.51 17.02 -1.67
C SER A 161 2.62 18.38 -0.95
N ALA A 162 3.83 18.98 -0.91
CA ALA A 162 4.02 20.30 -0.35
C ALA A 162 3.36 21.41 -1.18
N LYS A 163 3.24 21.22 -2.49
CA LYS A 163 2.57 22.17 -3.39
C LYS A 163 1.05 22.05 -3.32
N THR A 164 0.54 20.82 -3.17
CA THR A 164 -0.89 20.53 -3.25
C THR A 164 -1.61 20.72 -1.92
N ASP A 165 -0.94 20.41 -0.79
CA ASP A 165 -1.49 20.55 0.57
C ASP A 165 -0.36 20.74 1.60
N PRO A 166 0.19 21.96 1.76
CA PRO A 166 1.27 22.22 2.69
C PRO A 166 0.88 22.04 4.17
N ASP A 167 -0.38 22.33 4.52
CA ASP A 167 -0.86 22.20 5.91
C ASP A 167 -1.09 20.72 6.26
N GLY A 168 -1.71 19.96 5.37
CA GLY A 168 -1.85 18.50 5.48
C GLY A 168 -0.49 17.81 5.57
N LEU A 169 0.49 18.22 4.77
CA LEU A 169 1.85 17.71 4.84
C LEU A 169 2.48 17.98 6.22
N THR A 170 2.38 19.22 6.72
CA THR A 170 2.92 19.59 8.04
C THR A 170 2.27 18.75 9.14
N SER A 171 0.96 18.54 9.08
CA SER A 171 0.20 17.71 10.01
C SER A 171 0.64 16.25 9.94
N ALA A 172 0.73 15.67 8.74
CA ALA A 172 1.16 14.28 8.51
C ALA A 172 2.59 14.03 9.03
N LEU A 173 3.52 14.93 8.77
CA LEU A 173 4.91 14.84 9.27
C LEU A 173 5.00 14.95 10.79
N ARG A 174 4.18 15.80 11.42
CA ARG A 174 4.08 15.89 12.89
C ARG A 174 3.55 14.58 13.50
N GLN A 175 2.52 13.98 12.89
CA GLN A 175 1.94 12.72 13.34
C GLN A 175 2.91 11.55 13.12
N ALA A 176 3.61 11.51 11.99
CA ALA A 176 4.59 10.48 11.67
C ALA A 176 5.73 10.42 12.69
N ARG A 177 6.08 11.55 13.33
CA ARG A 177 7.16 11.66 14.34
C ARG A 177 8.43 10.91 13.95
N ILE A 178 8.85 11.08 12.69
CA ILE A 178 10.05 10.40 12.15
C ILE A 178 11.28 10.84 12.96
N SER A 179 12.04 9.86 13.46
CA SER A 179 13.31 10.07 14.16
C SER A 179 14.50 9.53 13.33
N PRO A 180 15.07 10.32 12.41
CA PRO A 180 16.09 9.84 11.46
C PRO A 180 17.39 9.34 12.11
N LEU A 181 17.66 9.78 13.35
CA LEU A 181 18.86 9.38 14.10
C LEU A 181 18.59 8.19 15.06
N SER A 182 17.38 7.62 15.03
CA SER A 182 17.09 6.45 15.87
C SER A 182 17.71 5.17 15.28
N ILE A 183 18.08 4.24 16.16
CA ILE A 183 18.59 2.92 15.77
C ILE A 183 17.54 2.16 14.93
N GLY A 184 16.25 2.30 15.27
CA GLY A 184 15.16 1.70 14.49
C GLY A 184 15.11 2.22 13.04
N PHE A 185 15.32 3.52 12.83
CA PHE A 185 15.42 4.08 11.49
C PHE A 185 16.66 3.55 10.74
N LEU A 186 17.79 3.41 11.42
CA LEU A 186 18.98 2.80 10.85
C LEU A 186 18.70 1.35 10.42
N TYR A 187 18.02 0.56 11.25
CA TYR A 187 17.66 -0.83 10.93
C TYR A 187 16.72 -0.92 9.73
N GLN A 188 15.76 0.00 9.60
CA GLN A 188 14.92 0.08 8.40
C GLN A 188 15.73 0.37 7.14
N ASN A 189 16.74 1.26 7.21
CA ASN A 189 17.64 1.52 6.09
C ASN A 189 18.47 0.27 5.72
N THR A 190 18.99 -0.48 6.71
CA THR A 190 19.72 -1.72 6.45
C THR A 190 18.84 -2.79 5.79
N ALA A 191 17.52 -2.80 6.05
CA ALA A 191 16.61 -3.73 5.41
C ALA A 191 16.47 -3.51 3.89
N VAL A 192 16.69 -2.28 3.41
CA VAL A 192 16.66 -1.93 1.97
C VAL A 192 17.97 -2.32 1.27
N LEU A 193 19.09 -2.39 2.01
CA LEU A 193 20.39 -2.72 1.42
C LEU A 193 20.37 -4.13 0.83
N GLY A 194 20.68 -4.23 -0.45
CA GLY A 194 20.68 -5.50 -1.18
C GLY A 194 19.29 -6.10 -1.44
N PHE A 195 18.21 -5.42 -1.05
CA PHE A 195 16.84 -5.86 -1.33
C PHE A 195 16.42 -5.51 -2.75
N THR A 196 15.85 -6.50 -3.43
CA THR A 196 15.12 -6.31 -4.69
C THR A 196 14.08 -7.41 -4.89
N THR A 197 12.93 -7.04 -5.41
CA THR A 197 11.89 -7.97 -5.88
C THR A 197 11.82 -8.03 -7.40
N LEU A 198 12.61 -7.25 -8.13
CA LEU A 198 12.51 -7.14 -9.59
C LEU A 198 12.47 -8.50 -10.30
N PRO A 199 13.38 -9.46 -10.06
CA PRO A 199 13.31 -10.78 -10.70
C PRO A 199 12.18 -11.66 -10.17
N LEU A 200 11.55 -11.28 -9.06
CA LEU A 200 10.49 -12.06 -8.39
C LEU A 200 9.08 -11.50 -8.66
N LEU A 201 8.96 -10.35 -9.33
CA LEU A 201 7.66 -9.74 -9.65
C LEU A 201 6.68 -10.72 -10.34
N PRO A 202 7.12 -11.57 -11.30
CA PRO A 202 6.22 -12.54 -11.94
C PRO A 202 5.66 -13.60 -10.98
N LEU A 203 6.24 -13.75 -9.78
CA LEU A 203 5.76 -14.69 -8.75
C LEU A 203 4.72 -14.09 -7.82
N ILE A 204 4.51 -12.77 -7.84
CA ILE A 204 3.43 -12.11 -7.10
C ILE A 204 2.11 -12.39 -7.85
N ARG A 205 1.32 -13.35 -7.35
CA ARG A 205 0.07 -13.81 -7.97
C ARG A 205 -1.18 -13.08 -7.48
N GLN A 206 -1.04 -12.30 -6.43
CA GLN A 206 -2.13 -11.50 -5.86
C GLN A 206 -2.61 -10.44 -6.86
N ARG A 207 -3.92 -10.20 -6.90
CA ARG A 207 -4.41 -8.97 -7.54
C ARG A 207 -3.72 -7.78 -6.89
N THR A 208 -3.10 -6.95 -7.71
CA THR A 208 -2.27 -5.84 -7.23
C THR A 208 -2.77 -4.52 -7.79
N LEU A 209 -2.94 -3.53 -6.91
CA LEU A 209 -3.16 -2.13 -7.27
C LEU A 209 -1.87 -1.36 -7.03
N VAL A 210 -1.32 -0.76 -8.07
CA VAL A 210 -0.15 0.11 -7.99
C VAL A 210 -0.60 1.56 -8.12
N LEU A 211 -0.34 2.35 -7.10
CA LEU A 211 -0.65 3.78 -7.02
C LEU A 211 0.65 4.58 -7.00
N THR A 212 0.85 5.48 -7.95
CA THR A 212 2.07 6.29 -8.06
C THR A 212 1.73 7.73 -8.40
N GLY A 213 2.40 8.67 -7.74
CA GLY A 213 2.25 10.11 -8.02
C GLY A 213 3.08 10.53 -9.23
N ASP A 214 2.54 11.43 -10.04
CA ASP A 214 3.25 11.99 -11.20
C ASP A 214 4.27 13.08 -10.82
N ASP A 215 4.15 13.66 -9.62
CA ASP A 215 5.09 14.65 -9.04
C ASP A 215 5.74 14.10 -7.75
N ASP A 216 6.02 12.79 -7.71
CA ASP A 216 6.75 12.16 -6.61
C ASP A 216 8.26 12.35 -6.79
N PRO A 217 8.92 13.19 -5.97
CA PRO A 217 10.35 13.49 -6.12
C PRO A 217 11.25 12.41 -5.49
N ILE A 218 10.68 11.43 -4.79
CA ILE A 218 11.41 10.35 -4.10
C ILE A 218 11.35 9.07 -4.92
N ILE A 219 10.14 8.67 -5.34
CA ILE A 219 9.91 7.45 -6.12
C ILE A 219 9.24 7.82 -7.45
N PRO A 220 10.03 8.09 -8.51
CA PRO A 220 9.49 8.46 -9.81
C PRO A 220 8.48 7.45 -10.38
N VAL A 221 7.52 7.93 -11.16
CA VAL A 221 6.46 7.14 -11.84
C VAL A 221 6.99 5.89 -12.56
N ALA A 222 8.23 5.94 -13.09
CA ALA A 222 8.86 4.81 -13.76
C ALA A 222 8.88 3.56 -12.88
N ASN A 223 9.05 3.70 -11.55
CA ASN A 223 9.02 2.57 -10.62
C ASN A 223 7.65 1.91 -10.56
N GLY A 224 6.57 2.69 -10.52
CA GLY A 224 5.21 2.18 -10.58
C GLY A 224 4.92 1.43 -11.89
N ARG A 225 5.42 1.94 -13.02
CA ARG A 225 5.32 1.27 -14.33
C ARG A 225 6.06 -0.06 -14.36
N ILE A 226 7.26 -0.14 -13.76
CA ILE A 226 8.03 -1.38 -13.64
C ILE A 226 7.27 -2.40 -12.80
N LEU A 227 6.74 -2.00 -11.64
CA LEU A 227 5.92 -2.88 -10.79
C LEU A 227 4.70 -3.41 -11.54
N ALA A 228 3.96 -2.54 -12.21
CA ALA A 228 2.75 -2.92 -12.93
C ALA A 228 3.04 -3.81 -14.16
N ALA A 229 4.15 -3.61 -14.83
CA ALA A 229 4.56 -4.45 -15.96
C ALA A 229 5.08 -5.82 -15.52
N GLY A 230 5.70 -5.91 -14.33
CA GLY A 230 6.31 -7.15 -13.83
C GLY A 230 5.34 -8.05 -13.07
N ILE A 231 4.29 -7.49 -12.45
CA ILE A 231 3.30 -8.25 -11.66
C ILE A 231 2.13 -8.67 -12.55
N PRO A 232 1.84 -9.97 -12.73
CA PRO A 232 0.88 -10.46 -13.73
C PRO A 232 -0.55 -9.92 -13.60
N HIS A 233 -1.01 -9.66 -12.36
CA HIS A 233 -2.38 -9.19 -12.09
C HIS A 233 -2.38 -7.79 -11.50
N ALA A 234 -1.47 -6.92 -11.97
CA ALA A 234 -1.39 -5.54 -11.53
C ALA A 234 -2.23 -4.59 -12.38
N THR A 235 -2.82 -3.62 -11.71
CA THR A 235 -3.44 -2.43 -12.32
C THR A 235 -2.68 -1.21 -11.84
N LEU A 236 -2.20 -0.37 -12.76
CA LEU A 236 -1.54 0.88 -12.46
C LEU A 236 -2.53 2.04 -12.48
N HIS A 237 -2.49 2.86 -11.44
CA HIS A 237 -3.14 4.16 -11.41
C HIS A 237 -2.11 5.25 -11.08
N ILE A 238 -1.98 6.23 -11.97
CA ILE A 238 -1.11 7.39 -11.77
C ILE A 238 -2.01 8.54 -11.31
N TYR A 239 -1.74 9.06 -10.11
CA TYR A 239 -2.47 10.20 -9.56
C TYR A 239 -1.63 11.48 -9.64
N HIS A 240 -2.31 12.63 -9.68
CA HIS A 240 -1.64 13.92 -9.62
C HIS A 240 -1.28 14.25 -8.17
N GLY A 241 0.03 14.20 -7.86
CA GLY A 241 0.55 14.48 -6.52
C GLY A 241 1.88 13.84 -6.21
N GLY A 242 2.31 14.00 -4.95
CA GLY A 242 3.63 13.62 -4.46
C GLY A 242 3.67 12.27 -3.71
N HIS A 243 4.71 12.15 -2.87
CA HIS A 243 5.06 10.89 -2.20
C HIS A 243 4.11 10.48 -1.06
N VAL A 244 3.52 11.44 -0.36
CA VAL A 244 2.75 11.20 0.87
C VAL A 244 1.25 11.52 0.75
N GLU A 245 0.73 11.55 -0.48
CA GLU A 245 -0.67 11.89 -0.75
C GLU A 245 -1.68 11.02 0.00
N LEU A 246 -1.34 9.76 0.27
CA LEU A 246 -2.21 8.89 1.05
C LEU A 246 -2.42 9.38 2.49
N ALA A 247 -1.43 10.09 3.05
CA ALA A 247 -1.51 10.65 4.40
C ALA A 247 -2.04 12.09 4.41
N THR A 248 -1.74 12.89 3.36
CA THR A 248 -2.11 14.31 3.28
C THR A 248 -3.50 14.51 2.67
N ARG A 249 -3.81 13.79 1.62
CA ARG A 249 -5.08 13.85 0.87
C ARG A 249 -5.71 12.47 0.70
N PRO A 250 -6.08 11.77 1.79
CA PRO A 250 -6.59 10.41 1.71
C PRO A 250 -7.83 10.28 0.83
N SER A 251 -8.69 11.31 0.78
CA SER A 251 -9.88 11.34 -0.07
C SER A 251 -9.62 11.15 -1.57
N LEU A 252 -8.40 11.44 -2.03
CA LEU A 252 -7.99 11.22 -3.42
C LEU A 252 -7.86 9.73 -3.75
N LEU A 253 -7.32 8.94 -2.84
CA LEU A 253 -6.93 7.54 -3.11
C LEU A 253 -7.88 6.52 -2.45
N THR A 254 -8.57 6.91 -1.36
CA THR A 254 -9.48 6.02 -0.62
C THR A 254 -10.58 5.41 -1.49
N PRO A 255 -11.25 6.15 -2.40
CA PRO A 255 -12.28 5.56 -3.27
C PRO A 255 -11.74 4.46 -4.18
N LEU A 256 -10.53 4.64 -4.72
CA LEU A 256 -9.87 3.65 -5.57
C LEU A 256 -9.51 2.39 -4.76
N ILE A 257 -8.97 2.58 -3.57
CA ILE A 257 -8.58 1.50 -2.66
C ILE A 257 -9.83 0.73 -2.23
N THR A 258 -10.89 1.40 -1.79
CA THR A 258 -12.16 0.78 -1.37
C THR A 258 -12.78 -0.02 -2.50
N SER A 259 -12.87 0.56 -3.70
CA SER A 259 -13.39 -0.14 -4.89
C SER A 259 -12.57 -1.37 -5.24
N PHE A 260 -11.24 -1.29 -5.15
CA PHE A 260 -10.35 -2.42 -5.38
C PHE A 260 -10.52 -3.53 -4.35
N LEU A 261 -10.69 -3.19 -3.08
CA LEU A 261 -10.91 -4.14 -1.98
C LEU A 261 -12.29 -4.81 -2.04
N ALA A 262 -13.31 -4.12 -2.53
CA ALA A 262 -14.68 -4.63 -2.69
C ALA A 262 -14.86 -5.51 -3.95
N ALA A 263 -14.01 -5.35 -4.97
CA ALA A 263 -14.17 -6.05 -6.23
C ALA A 263 -14.14 -7.59 -6.06
N PRO A 264 -14.99 -8.38 -6.74
CA PRO A 264 -15.01 -9.83 -6.62
C PRO A 264 -13.66 -10.46 -7.05
N PRO A 265 -13.32 -11.67 -6.58
CA PRO A 265 -12.18 -12.43 -7.07
C PRO A 265 -12.22 -12.58 -8.60
N HIS A 266 -11.05 -12.63 -9.23
CA HIS A 266 -10.96 -12.70 -10.70
C HIS A 266 -11.69 -13.93 -11.27
N ASP A 267 -11.69 -15.04 -10.52
CA ASP A 267 -12.35 -16.29 -10.92
C ASP A 267 -13.88 -16.21 -10.90
N ALA A 268 -14.45 -15.35 -10.03
CA ALA A 268 -15.91 -15.16 -9.97
C ALA A 268 -16.46 -14.51 -11.25
N ARG A 269 -15.75 -13.56 -11.86
CA ARG A 269 -16.16 -12.96 -13.14
C ARG A 269 -16.10 -13.95 -14.31
N ARG A 270 -15.14 -14.88 -14.28
CA ARG A 270 -15.05 -15.93 -15.29
C ARG A 270 -16.17 -16.96 -15.14
N ALA A 271 -16.54 -17.27 -13.90
CA ALA A 271 -17.67 -18.16 -13.60
C ALA A 271 -19.01 -17.54 -14.00
N GLU A 272 -19.24 -16.25 -13.73
CA GLU A 272 -20.45 -15.54 -14.18
C GLU A 272 -20.54 -15.44 -15.70
N GLN A 273 -19.43 -15.19 -16.40
CA GLN A 273 -19.41 -15.15 -17.87
C GLN A 273 -19.68 -16.53 -18.48
N VAL A 274 -19.22 -17.61 -17.85
CA VAL A 274 -19.51 -18.99 -18.27
C VAL A 274 -20.98 -19.35 -17.98
N GLN A 275 -21.54 -18.93 -16.84
CA GLN A 275 -22.95 -19.18 -16.49
C GLN A 275 -23.93 -18.35 -17.33
N THR A 276 -23.56 -17.15 -17.79
CA THR A 276 -24.43 -16.29 -18.60
C THR A 276 -24.37 -16.59 -20.09
N GLY A 277 -23.51 -17.50 -20.55
CA GLY A 277 -23.43 -17.95 -21.94
C GLY A 277 -23.14 -16.86 -22.97
N ARG A 278 -22.69 -15.69 -22.54
CA ARG A 278 -22.38 -14.58 -23.45
C ARG A 278 -20.91 -14.60 -23.87
N HIS A 279 -20.65 -15.22 -25.01
CA HIS A 279 -19.40 -15.01 -25.71
C HIS A 279 -19.33 -13.55 -26.22
N PRO A 280 -18.16 -12.87 -26.18
CA PRO A 280 -18.00 -11.50 -26.69
C PRO A 280 -18.28 -11.36 -28.20
N GLU A 281 -18.38 -12.44 -28.95
CA GLU A 281 -18.56 -12.45 -30.39
C GLU A 281 -20.02 -12.43 -30.86
N ASP A 282 -21.00 -12.48 -29.98
CA ASP A 282 -22.43 -12.56 -30.38
C ASP A 282 -23.11 -11.19 -30.59
N GLN A 283 -22.35 -10.09 -30.63
CA GLN A 283 -22.85 -8.81 -31.07
C GLN A 283 -22.56 -8.62 -32.58
N GLY A 284 -23.36 -9.28 -33.40
CA GLY A 284 -23.40 -9.01 -34.85
C GLY A 284 -23.74 -7.52 -35.13
N PRO A 285 -23.27 -6.97 -36.25
CA PRO A 285 -23.44 -5.54 -36.56
C PRO A 285 -24.93 -5.16 -36.61
N PRO A 286 -25.30 -3.94 -36.18
CA PRO A 286 -26.70 -3.50 -36.18
C PRO A 286 -27.28 -3.58 -37.58
N ARG A 287 -28.43 -4.27 -37.71
CA ARG A 287 -29.21 -4.36 -38.97
C ARG A 287 -29.54 -2.95 -39.46
N ARG A 288 -28.97 -2.56 -40.57
CA ARG A 288 -29.36 -1.35 -41.30
C ARG A 288 -30.83 -1.49 -41.72
N GLN A 289 -31.69 -0.64 -41.19
CA GLN A 289 -33.06 -0.45 -41.68
C GLN A 289 -33.01 0.06 -43.14
N ARG A 290 -33.55 -0.74 -44.06
CA ARG A 290 -33.78 -0.30 -45.45
C ARG A 290 -34.90 0.72 -45.44
N VAL A 291 -34.57 1.96 -45.66
CA VAL A 291 -35.55 3.01 -45.99
C VAL A 291 -36.04 2.71 -47.41
N GLY A 292 -37.31 2.34 -47.51
CA GLY A 292 -37.96 2.13 -48.81
C GLY A 292 -38.13 3.47 -49.56
N ALA A 293 -37.49 3.57 -50.71
CA ALA A 293 -37.72 4.65 -51.65
C ALA A 293 -39.08 4.42 -52.32
N ARG A 294 -40.05 5.27 -52.10
CA ARG A 294 -41.20 5.44 -52.99
C ARG A 294 -40.74 6.26 -54.18
N ARG A 295 -40.93 5.73 -55.38
CA ARG A 295 -40.87 6.46 -56.65
C ARG A 295 -42.28 6.97 -57.03
N PRO A 296 -42.34 8.03 -57.85
CA PRO A 296 -43.54 8.81 -58.13
C PRO A 296 -44.58 8.06 -58.99
#